data_bb6e80e88d212658caa4ca140c0f7488
#
_entry.id   bb6e80e88d212658caa4ca140c0f7488
#
_cell.length_a   1.000
_cell.length_b   1.000
_cell.length_c   1.000
_cell.angle_alpha   90.00
_cell.angle_beta   90.00
_cell.angle_gamma   90.00
#
_symmetry.space_group_name_H-M   'P 1'
#
loop_
_entity.id
_entity.type
_entity.pdbx_description
1 polymer ?
#
loop_
_entity_poly.entity_id
_entity_poly.type
_entity_poly.pdbx_seq_one_letter_code
_entity_poly.pdbx_strand_id
1 'polypeptide(L)'
;TDLKKVEEGTQLLLGDIKSEKELEIQVEFHENVPLTIARNGDHLHITCQEPAHYYRGLNWAVLHPEDTWNTKSEPVYFSKNGVMLDCSRNAVFTVEKVKSFIRIMAKLGMNTLMLYTEETYTVPDEPYFGAYRGRYSQDEIREMDAYAKTFGIELVPCIQTLAHLHNALKWPLGETVKDTADILQVGKEEVYTLIEKMLCSVKESFSTNRVHLGMDEAAHLGLGKYLRENGYTKSSVLIREHSARVFEICKKLGLEPMIWSDMYITANTGGSYYDVADDTDCSDWEKPDPELGLVYWDYYNPDQEIYEKMIRVHQQLSNKVIFAGGSWIWNGISPNYSKT
;
A
#
# COMPACT_ATOMS: atom_id res chain seq x y z
N THR A 1 15.86 -12.12 26.68
CA THR A 1 14.84 -12.38 25.64
C THR A 1 14.18 -11.07 25.21
N ASP A 2 13.83 -10.95 23.94
CA ASP A 2 13.15 -9.76 23.38
C ASP A 2 11.63 -9.76 23.58
N LEU A 3 11.13 -10.60 24.47
CA LEU A 3 9.68 -10.80 24.71
C LEU A 3 8.91 -9.49 24.95
N LYS A 4 9.52 -8.54 25.66
CA LYS A 4 8.91 -7.23 25.92
C LYS A 4 8.48 -6.47 24.66
N LYS A 5 9.17 -6.72 23.53
CA LYS A 5 8.83 -6.07 22.25
C LYS A 5 7.54 -6.59 21.61
N VAL A 6 7.08 -7.76 22.03
CA VAL A 6 5.93 -8.48 21.46
C VAL A 6 4.88 -8.87 22.50
N GLU A 7 5.07 -8.48 23.75
CA GLU A 7 4.24 -8.92 24.88
C GLU A 7 2.77 -8.51 24.70
N GLU A 8 2.50 -7.24 24.41
CA GLU A 8 1.16 -6.70 24.21
C GLU A 8 0.43 -7.43 23.07
N GLY A 9 1.06 -7.55 21.90
CA GLY A 9 0.46 -8.25 20.76
C GLY A 9 0.25 -9.74 21.03
N THR A 10 1.13 -10.37 21.81
CA THR A 10 0.97 -11.76 22.26
C THR A 10 -0.29 -11.91 23.12
N GLN A 11 -0.49 -11.04 24.08
CA GLN A 11 -1.68 -11.05 24.95
C GLN A 11 -2.96 -10.84 24.12
N LEU A 12 -2.94 -9.91 23.15
CA LEU A 12 -4.07 -9.66 22.25
C LEU A 12 -4.40 -10.85 21.35
N LEU A 13 -3.40 -11.57 20.85
CA LEU A 13 -3.62 -12.74 19.97
C LEU A 13 -4.02 -13.99 20.77
N LEU A 14 -3.49 -14.18 21.96
CA LEU A 14 -3.77 -15.33 22.81
C LEU A 14 -5.02 -15.13 23.67
N GLY A 15 -5.44 -13.89 23.93
CA GLY A 15 -6.64 -13.57 24.71
C GLY A 15 -7.94 -14.20 24.20
N ASP A 16 -7.99 -14.48 22.90
CA ASP A 16 -9.11 -15.18 22.24
C ASP A 16 -8.99 -16.72 22.33
N ILE A 17 -7.85 -17.24 22.81
CA ILE A 17 -7.56 -18.68 22.85
C ILE A 17 -7.81 -19.20 24.26
N LYS A 18 -8.82 -20.04 24.40
CA LYS A 18 -9.07 -20.78 25.63
C LYS A 18 -8.15 -22.00 25.67
N SER A 19 -7.03 -21.90 26.35
CA SER A 19 -6.12 -23.03 26.62
C SER A 19 -5.86 -23.15 28.10
N GLU A 20 -5.88 -24.39 28.62
CA GLU A 20 -5.46 -24.71 29.99
C GLU A 20 -3.94 -24.94 30.10
N LYS A 21 -3.22 -24.97 28.97
CA LYS A 21 -1.76 -25.16 28.90
C LYS A 21 -1.07 -23.80 28.95
N GLU A 22 -0.16 -23.63 29.88
CA GLU A 22 0.81 -22.53 29.88
C GLU A 22 1.97 -22.86 28.93
N LEU A 23 2.38 -21.84 28.14
CA LEU A 23 3.57 -21.93 27.28
C LEU A 23 4.61 -20.94 27.80
N GLU A 24 5.81 -21.43 28.07
CA GLU A 24 6.96 -20.58 28.33
C GLU A 24 7.59 -20.16 26.99
N ILE A 25 7.45 -18.88 26.64
CA ILE A 25 7.88 -18.35 25.36
C ILE A 25 9.21 -17.61 25.50
N GLN A 26 10.19 -17.99 24.69
CA GLN A 26 11.43 -17.26 24.48
C GLN A 26 11.49 -16.77 23.03
N VAL A 27 11.87 -15.51 22.82
CA VAL A 27 12.05 -14.93 21.49
C VAL A 27 13.40 -14.22 21.37
N GLU A 28 14.02 -14.33 20.20
CA GLU A 28 15.26 -13.66 19.84
C GLU A 28 15.13 -13.07 18.42
N PHE A 29 15.52 -11.79 18.29
CA PHE A 29 15.55 -11.12 16.99
C PHE A 29 16.98 -11.00 16.47
N HIS A 30 17.20 -11.51 15.26
CA HIS A 30 18.48 -11.45 14.56
C HIS A 30 18.26 -11.07 13.08
N GLU A 31 19.17 -10.31 12.52
CA GLU A 31 19.14 -9.97 11.09
C GLU A 31 19.49 -11.20 10.22
N ASN A 32 18.89 -11.28 9.06
CA ASN A 32 19.18 -12.27 8.02
C ASN A 32 19.06 -13.75 8.44
N VAL A 33 18.18 -14.04 9.40
CA VAL A 33 17.88 -15.42 9.81
C VAL A 33 16.50 -15.86 9.30
N PRO A 34 16.27 -17.16 9.05
CA PRO A 34 14.93 -17.67 8.80
C PRO A 34 14.08 -17.54 10.08
N LEU A 35 12.76 -17.56 9.94
CA LEU A 35 11.87 -17.82 11.08
C LEU A 35 12.12 -19.26 11.53
N THR A 36 12.58 -19.44 12.74
CA THR A 36 12.78 -20.77 13.34
C THR A 36 11.98 -20.88 14.63
N ILE A 37 11.25 -21.96 14.76
CA ILE A 37 10.39 -22.29 15.90
C ILE A 37 10.90 -23.62 16.44
N ALA A 38 11.38 -23.64 17.67
CA ALA A 38 11.78 -24.84 18.38
C ALA A 38 10.86 -25.05 19.59
N ARG A 39 10.45 -26.31 19.84
CA ARG A 39 9.60 -26.66 20.96
C ARG A 39 10.16 -27.85 21.73
N ASN A 40 10.14 -27.74 23.04
CA ASN A 40 10.47 -28.82 23.95
C ASN A 40 9.45 -28.82 25.10
N GLY A 41 8.43 -29.69 25.01
CA GLY A 41 7.30 -29.70 25.94
C GLY A 41 6.53 -28.37 25.90
N ASP A 42 6.47 -27.68 27.03
CA ASP A 42 5.79 -26.39 27.16
C ASP A 42 6.70 -25.18 26.88
N HIS A 43 7.98 -25.40 26.57
CA HIS A 43 8.93 -24.36 26.18
C HIS A 43 8.91 -24.14 24.66
N LEU A 44 8.65 -22.91 24.24
CA LEU A 44 8.63 -22.45 22.85
C LEU A 44 9.74 -21.41 22.64
N HIS A 45 10.69 -21.70 21.76
CA HIS A 45 11.74 -20.77 21.37
C HIS A 45 11.54 -20.35 19.93
N ILE A 46 11.42 -19.04 19.68
CA ILE A 46 11.23 -18.44 18.35
C ILE A 46 12.41 -17.52 18.05
N THR A 47 13.13 -17.82 16.97
CA THR A 47 14.20 -16.98 16.41
C THR A 47 13.70 -16.41 15.08
N CYS A 48 13.75 -15.08 14.92
CA CYS A 48 13.21 -14.42 13.75
C CYS A 48 13.84 -13.03 13.52
N GLN A 49 13.46 -12.34 12.42
CA GLN A 49 14.01 -11.03 12.11
C GLN A 49 13.20 -9.88 12.74
N GLU A 50 11.89 -10.03 12.87
CA GLU A 50 10.99 -8.94 13.27
C GLU A 50 9.71 -9.47 13.94
N PRO A 51 8.93 -8.59 14.61
CA PRO A 51 7.71 -8.99 15.32
C PRO A 51 6.67 -9.71 14.46
N ALA A 52 6.47 -9.33 13.20
CA ALA A 52 5.52 -10.01 12.32
C ALA A 52 5.87 -11.50 12.14
N HIS A 53 7.16 -11.81 11.98
CA HIS A 53 7.62 -13.22 11.90
C HIS A 53 7.42 -13.96 13.23
N TYR A 54 7.61 -13.28 14.36
CA TYR A 54 7.32 -13.87 15.67
C TYR A 54 5.85 -14.30 15.78
N TYR A 55 4.92 -13.41 15.42
CA TYR A 55 3.48 -13.74 15.48
C TYR A 55 3.09 -14.86 14.52
N ARG A 56 3.73 -14.94 13.35
CA ARG A 56 3.60 -16.08 12.44
C ARG A 56 4.04 -17.39 13.13
N GLY A 57 5.19 -17.36 13.77
CA GLY A 57 5.71 -18.51 14.51
C GLY A 57 4.84 -18.91 15.68
N LEU A 58 4.39 -17.96 16.48
CA LEU A 58 3.47 -18.18 17.58
C LEU A 58 2.15 -18.80 17.10
N ASN A 59 1.54 -18.22 16.07
CA ASN A 59 0.30 -18.77 15.50
C ASN A 59 0.48 -20.19 14.99
N TRP A 60 1.61 -20.47 14.32
CA TRP A 60 1.91 -21.82 13.84
C TRP A 60 2.03 -22.81 15.00
N ALA A 61 2.74 -22.44 16.07
CA ALA A 61 2.90 -23.29 17.26
C ALA A 61 1.58 -23.57 18.00
N VAL A 62 0.68 -22.56 18.02
CA VAL A 62 -0.67 -22.70 18.62
C VAL A 62 -1.55 -23.64 17.80
N LEU A 63 -1.49 -23.55 16.46
CA LEU A 63 -2.27 -24.41 15.57
C LEU A 63 -1.77 -25.85 15.50
N HIS A 64 -0.52 -26.11 15.93
CA HIS A 64 0.12 -27.42 15.94
C HIS A 64 0.58 -27.77 17.36
N PRO A 65 -0.35 -27.97 18.31
CA PRO A 65 -0.02 -28.16 19.72
C PRO A 65 0.64 -29.50 20.03
N GLU A 66 0.55 -30.48 19.12
CA GLU A 66 1.01 -31.83 19.37
C GLU A 66 2.43 -32.09 18.87
N ASP A 67 3.15 -32.90 19.64
CA ASP A 67 4.59 -33.08 19.65
C ASP A 67 5.17 -33.89 18.47
N THR A 68 4.62 -33.75 17.28
CA THR A 68 5.16 -34.39 16.08
C THR A 68 6.34 -33.65 15.45
N TRP A 69 6.72 -32.51 16.00
CA TRP A 69 7.79 -31.67 15.50
C TRP A 69 8.64 -31.08 16.64
N ASN A 70 9.95 -31.06 16.46
CA ASN A 70 10.88 -30.42 17.40
C ASN A 70 11.33 -29.04 16.90
N THR A 71 11.43 -28.87 15.60
CA THR A 71 11.86 -27.62 14.98
C THR A 71 11.17 -27.43 13.63
N LYS A 72 10.70 -26.20 13.38
CA LYS A 72 10.18 -25.75 12.09
C LYS A 72 10.98 -24.53 11.66
N SER A 73 11.34 -24.46 10.39
CA SER A 73 12.02 -23.31 9.82
C SER A 73 11.34 -22.86 8.53
N GLU A 74 11.17 -21.55 8.36
CA GLU A 74 10.61 -20.92 7.16
C GLU A 74 11.57 -19.81 6.69
N PRO A 75 11.99 -19.81 5.41
CA PRO A 75 12.82 -18.74 4.88
C PRO A 75 12.04 -17.43 4.74
N VAL A 76 12.73 -16.31 4.87
CA VAL A 76 12.18 -14.98 4.65
C VAL A 76 12.67 -14.50 3.28
N TYR A 77 11.76 -14.40 2.31
CA TYR A 77 12.09 -14.02 0.95
C TYR A 77 11.93 -12.53 0.67
N PHE A 78 11.03 -11.85 1.41
CA PHE A 78 10.69 -10.44 1.19
C PHE A 78 10.83 -9.65 2.48
N SER A 79 11.44 -8.49 2.39
CA SER A 79 11.53 -7.53 3.51
C SER A 79 10.18 -6.85 3.79
N LYS A 80 9.32 -6.74 2.78
CA LYS A 80 7.96 -6.22 2.88
C LYS A 80 6.99 -7.22 2.25
N ASN A 81 6.02 -7.63 3.04
CA ASN A 81 4.96 -8.53 2.62
C ASN A 81 3.65 -8.06 3.28
N GLY A 82 2.61 -7.84 2.49
CA GLY A 82 1.41 -7.23 3.05
C GLY A 82 0.19 -7.27 2.16
N VAL A 83 -0.80 -6.51 2.56
CA VAL A 83 -2.09 -6.38 1.89
C VAL A 83 -2.42 -4.92 1.65
N MET A 84 -3.04 -4.61 0.53
CA MET A 84 -3.75 -3.36 0.31
C MET A 84 -5.24 -3.62 0.53
N LEU A 85 -5.84 -2.89 1.45
CA LEU A 85 -7.25 -2.98 1.78
C LEU A 85 -8.00 -1.81 1.12
N ASP A 86 -8.94 -2.13 0.22
CA ASP A 86 -9.77 -1.11 -0.42
C ASP A 86 -10.81 -0.56 0.56
N CYS A 87 -10.66 0.70 0.92
CA CYS A 87 -11.53 1.46 1.81
C CYS A 87 -12.33 2.55 1.07
N SER A 88 -12.48 2.42 -0.25
CA SER A 88 -13.15 3.43 -1.09
C SER A 88 -14.32 2.87 -1.92
N ARG A 89 -14.07 1.86 -2.78
CA ARG A 89 -15.03 1.46 -3.82
C ARG A 89 -16.32 0.88 -3.26
N ASN A 90 -16.22 -0.18 -2.46
CA ASN A 90 -17.40 -0.87 -1.93
C ASN A 90 -17.87 -0.29 -0.60
N ALA A 91 -16.95 -0.10 0.34
CA ALA A 91 -17.22 0.42 1.67
C ALA A 91 -15.96 0.95 2.34
N VAL A 92 -16.13 1.82 3.32
CA VAL A 92 -15.08 2.17 4.28
C VAL A 92 -15.22 1.23 5.48
N PHE A 93 -14.16 0.47 5.78
CA PHE A 93 -14.18 -0.43 6.93
C PHE A 93 -14.16 0.34 8.24
N THR A 94 -14.87 -0.14 9.25
CA THR A 94 -14.77 0.43 10.60
C THR A 94 -13.37 0.19 11.16
N VAL A 95 -12.94 1.05 12.11
CA VAL A 95 -11.67 0.91 12.83
C VAL A 95 -11.51 -0.50 13.40
N GLU A 96 -12.55 -1.03 14.05
CA GLU A 96 -12.54 -2.39 14.64
C GLU A 96 -12.36 -3.48 13.58
N LYS A 97 -12.91 -3.28 12.36
CA LYS A 97 -12.72 -4.24 11.28
C LYS A 97 -11.28 -4.21 10.74
N VAL A 98 -10.68 -3.02 10.60
CA VAL A 98 -9.27 -2.88 10.24
C VAL A 98 -8.36 -3.53 11.30
N LYS A 99 -8.61 -3.33 12.59
CA LYS A 99 -7.90 -4.03 13.67
C LYS A 99 -8.03 -5.55 13.58
N SER A 100 -9.21 -6.04 13.17
CA SER A 100 -9.40 -7.47 12.91
C SER A 100 -8.52 -7.99 11.76
N PHE A 101 -8.38 -7.24 10.65
CA PHE A 101 -7.44 -7.57 9.57
C PHE A 101 -6.00 -7.56 10.06
N ILE A 102 -5.59 -6.56 10.86
CA ILE A 102 -4.24 -6.48 11.43
C ILE A 102 -3.91 -7.74 12.23
N ARG A 103 -4.83 -8.26 13.08
CA ARG A 103 -4.62 -9.52 13.81
C ARG A 103 -4.46 -10.72 12.87
N ILE A 104 -5.24 -10.78 11.78
CA ILE A 104 -5.10 -11.85 10.78
C ILE A 104 -3.73 -11.76 10.09
N MET A 105 -3.32 -10.56 9.69
CA MET A 105 -2.03 -10.32 9.05
C MET A 105 -0.85 -10.69 9.96
N ALA A 106 -0.92 -10.33 11.23
CA ALA A 106 0.08 -10.73 12.23
C ALA A 106 0.22 -12.26 12.28
N LYS A 107 -0.90 -13.00 12.37
CA LYS A 107 -0.91 -14.48 12.34
C LYS A 107 -0.32 -15.08 11.06
N LEU A 108 -0.35 -14.35 9.95
CA LEU A 108 0.22 -14.74 8.65
C LEU A 108 1.68 -14.28 8.46
N GLY A 109 2.23 -13.46 9.36
CA GLY A 109 3.58 -12.93 9.26
C GLY A 109 3.72 -11.78 8.26
N MET A 110 2.63 -11.08 7.97
CA MET A 110 2.63 -9.90 7.11
C MET A 110 3.00 -8.66 7.91
N ASN A 111 3.82 -7.78 7.34
CA ASN A 111 4.37 -6.60 8.01
C ASN A 111 3.96 -5.25 7.40
N THR A 112 3.11 -5.25 6.37
CA THR A 112 2.69 -4.01 5.71
C THR A 112 1.20 -4.05 5.40
N LEU A 113 0.43 -3.07 5.89
CA LEU A 113 -0.96 -2.84 5.53
C LEU A 113 -1.09 -1.50 4.83
N MET A 114 -1.56 -1.49 3.59
CA MET A 114 -1.90 -0.27 2.87
C MET A 114 -3.40 -0.03 2.95
N LEU A 115 -3.83 1.19 3.27
CA LEU A 115 -5.22 1.61 3.20
C LEU A 115 -5.45 2.41 1.92
N TYR A 116 -6.14 1.81 0.96
CA TYR A 116 -6.54 2.48 -0.28
C TYR A 116 -7.80 3.29 -0.03
N THR A 117 -7.68 4.62 -0.01
CA THR A 117 -8.72 5.52 0.49
C THR A 117 -9.31 6.46 -0.56
N GLU A 118 -8.63 6.69 -1.70
CA GLU A 118 -9.01 7.78 -2.62
C GLU A 118 -9.24 9.10 -1.84
N GLU A 119 -10.51 9.44 -1.54
CA GLU A 119 -10.89 10.62 -0.75
C GLU A 119 -11.46 10.28 0.65
N THR A 120 -11.45 9.01 1.08
CA THR A 120 -12.12 8.59 2.32
C THR A 120 -11.28 8.80 3.58
N TYR A 121 -10.64 9.95 3.69
CA TYR A 121 -9.92 10.44 4.88
C TYR A 121 -10.09 11.94 5.03
N THR A 122 -9.86 12.47 6.21
CA THR A 122 -10.03 13.89 6.49
C THR A 122 -8.84 14.69 5.98
N VAL A 123 -9.12 15.72 5.18
CA VAL A 123 -8.17 16.79 4.82
C VAL A 123 -8.61 18.06 5.51
N PRO A 124 -7.82 18.65 6.41
CA PRO A 124 -8.15 19.92 7.08
C PRO A 124 -8.45 21.03 6.06
N ASP A 125 -9.41 21.89 6.38
CA ASP A 125 -9.88 23.00 5.54
C ASP A 125 -10.57 22.61 4.22
N GLU A 126 -10.76 21.29 3.99
CA GLU A 126 -11.50 20.78 2.83
C GLU A 126 -12.76 20.00 3.29
N PRO A 127 -13.82 20.69 3.75
CA PRO A 127 -14.95 20.05 4.42
C PRO A 127 -15.72 19.07 3.53
N TYR A 128 -15.68 19.25 2.22
CA TYR A 128 -16.36 18.39 1.25
C TYR A 128 -15.51 17.21 0.76
N PHE A 129 -14.18 17.20 1.04
CA PHE A 129 -13.33 16.09 0.69
C PHE A 129 -13.74 14.85 1.50
N GLY A 130 -14.18 13.79 0.82
CA GLY A 130 -14.71 12.58 1.45
C GLY A 130 -16.07 12.75 2.15
N ALA A 131 -16.79 13.86 1.92
CA ALA A 131 -18.10 14.09 2.53
C ALA A 131 -19.10 13.01 2.13
N TYR A 132 -19.87 12.50 3.11
CA TYR A 132 -20.84 11.40 2.97
C TYR A 132 -20.25 10.05 2.51
N ARG A 133 -18.91 9.87 2.60
CA ARG A 133 -18.23 8.66 2.18
C ARG A 133 -17.74 7.77 3.34
N GLY A 134 -18.07 8.14 4.57
CA GLY A 134 -17.58 7.41 5.76
C GLY A 134 -16.07 7.60 5.98
N ARG A 135 -15.54 8.76 5.59
CA ARG A 135 -14.11 9.08 5.71
C ARG A 135 -13.59 8.92 7.12
N TYR A 136 -12.38 8.44 7.25
CA TYR A 136 -11.65 8.37 8.52
C TYR A 136 -11.28 9.77 9.02
N SER A 137 -11.42 10.00 10.32
CA SER A 137 -10.77 11.11 11.01
C SER A 137 -9.28 10.82 11.20
N GLN A 138 -8.49 11.87 11.47
CA GLN A 138 -7.07 11.70 11.80
C GLN A 138 -6.85 10.85 13.06
N ASP A 139 -7.74 10.95 14.05
CA ASP A 139 -7.65 10.18 15.29
C ASP A 139 -7.95 8.69 15.06
N GLU A 140 -8.93 8.36 14.21
CA GLU A 140 -9.20 6.97 13.82
C GLU A 140 -8.00 6.34 13.08
N ILE A 141 -7.33 7.11 12.21
CA ILE A 141 -6.12 6.65 11.54
C ILE A 141 -4.99 6.41 12.55
N ARG A 142 -4.75 7.36 13.47
CA ARG A 142 -3.74 7.21 14.54
C ARG A 142 -4.02 6.00 15.42
N GLU A 143 -5.27 5.73 15.72
CA GLU A 143 -5.69 4.55 16.49
C GLU A 143 -5.34 3.25 15.74
N MET A 144 -5.65 3.17 14.44
CA MET A 144 -5.31 2.01 13.62
C MET A 144 -3.79 1.85 13.46
N ASP A 145 -3.05 2.94 13.28
CA ASP A 145 -1.59 2.96 13.14
C ASP A 145 -0.90 2.48 14.43
N ALA A 146 -1.32 2.98 15.58
CA ALA A 146 -0.81 2.53 16.88
C ALA A 146 -1.08 1.04 17.10
N TYR A 147 -2.28 0.57 16.74
CA TYR A 147 -2.65 -0.84 16.85
C TYR A 147 -1.82 -1.73 15.93
N ALA A 148 -1.57 -1.31 14.68
CA ALA A 148 -0.72 -2.04 13.74
C ALA A 148 0.72 -2.18 14.25
N LYS A 149 1.27 -1.12 14.85
CA LYS A 149 2.61 -1.12 15.46
C LYS A 149 2.78 -2.14 16.57
N THR A 150 1.73 -2.42 17.35
CA THR A 150 1.75 -3.46 18.37
C THR A 150 2.17 -4.82 17.81
N PHE A 151 1.87 -5.07 16.53
CA PHE A 151 2.23 -6.30 15.83
C PHE A 151 3.44 -6.17 14.90
N GLY A 152 4.12 -5.02 14.89
CA GLY A 152 5.20 -4.75 13.94
C GLY A 152 4.72 -4.59 12.51
N ILE A 153 3.44 -4.24 12.31
CA ILE A 153 2.85 -3.97 11.00
C ILE A 153 2.91 -2.47 10.72
N GLU A 154 3.50 -2.09 9.60
CA GLU A 154 3.53 -0.72 9.11
C GLU A 154 2.20 -0.41 8.42
N LEU A 155 1.47 0.60 8.90
CA LEU A 155 0.28 1.11 8.25
C LEU A 155 0.67 2.19 7.24
N VAL A 156 0.41 1.96 5.95
CA VAL A 156 0.83 2.85 4.84
C VAL A 156 -0.40 3.47 4.19
N PRO A 157 -0.45 4.81 4.06
CA PRO A 157 -1.51 5.47 3.31
C PRO A 157 -1.37 5.19 1.81
N CYS A 158 -2.50 4.91 1.15
CA CYS A 158 -2.62 4.86 -0.29
C CYS A 158 -3.74 5.80 -0.73
N ILE A 159 -3.35 6.98 -1.17
CA ILE A 159 -4.24 8.08 -1.59
C ILE A 159 -4.22 8.24 -3.10
N GLN A 160 -5.03 9.15 -3.61
CA GLN A 160 -5.04 9.50 -5.03
C GLN A 160 -4.67 10.96 -5.23
N THR A 161 -3.65 11.21 -6.06
CA THR A 161 -3.13 12.57 -6.32
C THR A 161 -3.22 13.00 -7.78
N LEU A 162 -3.89 12.22 -8.64
CA LEU A 162 -4.11 12.56 -10.05
C LEU A 162 -5.48 12.16 -10.55
N ALA A 163 -5.82 10.86 -10.55
CA ALA A 163 -7.09 10.32 -11.03
C ALA A 163 -7.88 9.65 -9.91
N HIS A 164 -8.98 8.95 -10.23
CA HIS A 164 -9.89 8.30 -9.27
C HIS A 164 -10.49 9.25 -8.21
N LEU A 165 -10.59 10.55 -8.53
CA LEU A 165 -11.07 11.58 -7.60
C LEU A 165 -12.51 12.05 -7.91
N HIS A 166 -13.30 11.27 -8.65
CA HIS A 166 -14.66 11.64 -9.03
C HIS A 166 -15.50 12.11 -7.82
N ASN A 167 -15.41 11.38 -6.71
CA ASN A 167 -16.19 11.70 -5.51
C ASN A 167 -15.71 12.96 -4.78
N ALA A 168 -14.43 13.32 -4.87
CA ALA A 168 -13.90 14.58 -4.34
C ALA A 168 -14.21 15.75 -5.29
N LEU A 169 -14.06 15.54 -6.60
CA LEU A 169 -14.15 16.59 -7.62
C LEU A 169 -15.59 16.98 -8.03
N LYS A 170 -16.60 16.26 -7.56
CA LYS A 170 -18.01 16.64 -7.75
C LYS A 170 -18.44 17.85 -6.91
N TRP A 171 -17.70 18.19 -5.88
CA TRP A 171 -17.94 19.30 -4.96
C TRP A 171 -17.32 20.61 -5.47
N PRO A 172 -17.62 21.79 -4.87
CA PRO A 172 -17.07 23.08 -5.32
C PRO A 172 -15.56 23.12 -5.51
N LEU A 173 -14.79 22.38 -4.72
CA LEU A 173 -13.35 22.22 -4.91
C LEU A 173 -12.99 21.79 -6.34
N GLY A 174 -13.76 20.88 -6.92
CA GLY A 174 -13.51 20.41 -8.28
C GLY A 174 -13.56 21.49 -9.34
N GLU A 175 -14.39 22.52 -9.19
CA GLU A 175 -14.47 23.63 -10.15
C GLU A 175 -13.11 24.34 -10.32
N THR A 176 -12.31 24.33 -9.26
CA THR A 176 -10.99 24.96 -9.24
C THR A 176 -9.89 24.05 -9.78
N VAL A 177 -9.90 22.73 -9.43
CA VAL A 177 -8.72 21.87 -9.60
C VAL A 177 -8.87 20.78 -10.66
N LYS A 178 -10.10 20.49 -11.17
CA LYS A 178 -10.30 19.39 -12.12
C LYS A 178 -9.90 19.73 -13.56
N ASP A 179 -9.33 18.75 -14.24
CA ASP A 179 -9.22 18.69 -15.71
C ASP A 179 -10.46 18.04 -16.31
N THR A 180 -10.76 16.82 -15.89
CA THR A 180 -11.96 16.04 -16.24
C THR A 180 -12.81 15.77 -14.99
N ALA A 181 -13.81 14.91 -15.06
CA ALA A 181 -14.68 14.59 -13.94
C ALA A 181 -13.95 13.95 -12.75
N ASP A 182 -12.83 13.29 -12.98
CA ASP A 182 -12.08 12.46 -12.03
C ASP A 182 -10.58 12.70 -12.00
N ILE A 183 -10.06 13.59 -12.89
CA ILE A 183 -8.62 13.86 -13.05
C ILE A 183 -8.32 15.31 -12.68
N LEU A 184 -7.23 15.53 -11.95
CA LEU A 184 -6.70 16.85 -11.60
C LEU A 184 -6.02 17.51 -12.80
N GLN A 185 -6.11 18.83 -12.89
CA GLN A 185 -5.49 19.63 -13.96
C GLN A 185 -3.99 19.82 -13.68
N VAL A 186 -3.14 19.15 -14.46
CA VAL A 186 -1.68 19.27 -14.34
C VAL A 186 -1.22 20.72 -14.58
N GLY A 187 -0.22 21.15 -13.83
CA GLY A 187 0.39 22.48 -13.97
C GLY A 187 -0.32 23.60 -13.22
N LYS A 188 -1.49 23.35 -12.66
CA LYS A 188 -2.28 24.36 -11.93
C LYS A 188 -1.86 24.44 -10.47
N GLU A 189 -1.53 25.63 -9.95
CA GLU A 189 -1.01 25.82 -8.59
C GLU A 189 -1.97 25.34 -7.49
N GLU A 190 -3.27 25.56 -7.68
CA GLU A 190 -4.31 25.14 -6.73
C GLU A 190 -4.37 23.61 -6.56
N VAL A 191 -4.00 22.87 -7.61
CA VAL A 191 -3.88 21.39 -7.55
C VAL A 191 -2.78 21.00 -6.58
N TYR A 192 -1.62 21.63 -6.67
CA TYR A 192 -0.49 21.29 -5.80
C TYR A 192 -0.66 21.79 -4.37
N THR A 193 -1.39 22.91 -4.21
CA THR A 193 -1.84 23.37 -2.87
C THR A 193 -2.77 22.34 -2.21
N LEU A 194 -3.70 21.75 -2.97
CA LEU A 194 -4.58 20.70 -2.48
C LEU A 194 -3.76 19.44 -2.12
N ILE A 195 -2.86 19.00 -3.01
CA ILE A 195 -2.02 17.82 -2.78
C ILE A 195 -1.13 18.01 -1.54
N GLU A 196 -0.56 19.21 -1.33
CA GLU A 196 0.20 19.50 -0.12
C GLU A 196 -0.65 19.37 1.15
N LYS A 197 -1.89 19.87 1.17
CA LYS A 197 -2.83 19.67 2.29
C LYS A 197 -3.12 18.18 2.53
N MET A 198 -3.35 17.41 1.45
CA MET A 198 -3.57 15.97 1.54
C MET A 198 -2.38 15.26 2.17
N LEU A 199 -1.17 15.57 1.71
CA LEU A 199 0.07 14.97 2.22
C LEU A 199 0.41 15.42 3.66
N CYS A 200 0.10 16.65 4.04
CA CYS A 200 0.21 17.10 5.42
C CYS A 200 -0.73 16.30 6.34
N SER A 201 -2.00 16.11 5.94
CA SER A 201 -2.93 15.30 6.70
C SER A 201 -2.47 13.85 6.86
N VAL A 202 -1.90 13.27 5.80
CA VAL A 202 -1.29 11.93 5.84
C VAL A 202 -0.14 11.88 6.85
N LYS A 203 0.80 12.83 6.76
CA LYS A 203 1.97 12.89 7.64
C LYS A 203 1.59 13.05 9.12
N GLU A 204 0.52 13.78 9.40
CA GLU A 204 0.03 13.99 10.76
C GLU A 204 -0.70 12.78 11.34
N SER A 205 -1.24 11.91 10.48
CA SER A 205 -2.09 10.79 10.87
C SER A 205 -1.37 9.45 10.92
N PHE A 206 -0.39 9.24 10.05
CA PHE A 206 0.39 8.00 9.97
C PHE A 206 1.80 8.20 10.53
N SER A 207 2.36 7.16 11.11
CA SER A 207 3.71 7.21 11.64
C SER A 207 4.80 6.78 10.66
N THR A 208 4.42 6.20 9.54
CA THR A 208 5.33 5.86 8.44
C THR A 208 5.71 7.12 7.65
N ASN A 209 6.88 7.09 7.01
CA ASN A 209 7.23 8.06 5.98
C ASN A 209 6.81 7.63 4.58
N ARG A 210 6.40 6.38 4.39
CA ARG A 210 5.97 5.84 3.10
C ARG A 210 4.56 6.31 2.76
N VAL A 211 4.35 6.67 1.48
CA VAL A 211 3.02 7.04 0.96
C VAL A 211 2.86 6.53 -0.46
N HIS A 212 1.73 5.89 -0.74
CA HIS A 212 1.32 5.56 -2.09
C HIS A 212 0.41 6.67 -2.61
N LEU A 213 0.81 7.30 -3.70
CA LEU A 213 0.18 8.52 -4.26
C LEU A 213 -0.90 8.21 -5.30
N GLY A 214 -1.12 6.93 -5.65
CA GLY A 214 -2.03 6.52 -6.71
C GLY A 214 -1.49 6.84 -8.10
N MET A 215 -2.14 7.74 -8.83
CA MET A 215 -1.84 8.23 -10.18
C MET A 215 -2.11 7.23 -11.31
N ASP A 216 -2.89 6.18 -11.05
CA ASP A 216 -3.27 5.16 -12.02
C ASP A 216 -4.44 5.59 -12.91
N GLU A 217 -4.53 4.93 -14.06
CA GLU A 217 -5.69 4.94 -14.98
C GLU A 217 -6.18 6.33 -15.42
N ALA A 218 -5.31 7.35 -15.47
CA ALA A 218 -5.64 8.68 -15.95
C ALA A 218 -5.74 8.74 -17.50
N ALA A 219 -6.62 7.93 -18.08
CA ALA A 219 -6.72 7.74 -19.54
C ALA A 219 -6.99 9.03 -20.33
N HIS A 220 -7.68 10.01 -19.72
CA HIS A 220 -8.01 11.30 -20.35
C HIS A 220 -7.13 12.44 -19.83
N LEU A 221 -5.94 12.15 -19.34
CA LEU A 221 -4.99 13.13 -18.82
C LEU A 221 -4.69 14.23 -19.85
N GLY A 222 -4.97 15.47 -19.46
CA GLY A 222 -4.76 16.64 -20.30
C GLY A 222 -5.78 16.83 -21.45
N LEU A 223 -6.87 16.05 -21.50
CA LEU A 223 -7.88 16.14 -22.56
C LEU A 223 -9.16 16.88 -22.17
N GLY A 224 -9.22 17.41 -20.96
CA GLY A 224 -10.37 18.16 -20.43
C GLY A 224 -10.17 19.68 -20.52
N LYS A 225 -10.16 20.30 -19.35
CA LYS A 225 -9.96 21.75 -19.18
C LYS A 225 -8.54 22.16 -19.58
N TYR A 226 -7.55 21.30 -19.28
CA TYR A 226 -6.16 21.51 -19.70
C TYR A 226 -6.04 21.74 -21.20
N LEU A 227 -6.65 20.86 -22.02
CA LEU A 227 -6.62 20.98 -23.49
C LEU A 227 -7.17 22.31 -23.99
N ARG A 228 -8.26 22.79 -23.38
CA ARG A 228 -8.89 24.07 -23.76
C ARG A 228 -8.03 25.28 -23.42
N GLU A 229 -7.26 25.20 -22.34
CA GLU A 229 -6.48 26.33 -21.82
C GLU A 229 -5.04 26.35 -22.36
N ASN A 230 -4.44 25.17 -22.62
CA ASN A 230 -3.01 25.03 -22.92
C ASN A 230 -2.71 24.40 -24.30
N GLY A 231 -3.73 23.84 -24.95
CA GLY A 231 -3.52 23.01 -26.14
C GLY A 231 -3.12 21.57 -25.81
N TYR A 232 -2.86 20.78 -26.83
CA TYR A 232 -2.50 19.36 -26.69
C TYR A 232 -1.07 19.20 -26.19
N THR A 233 -0.92 18.43 -25.12
CA THR A 233 0.37 17.94 -24.60
C THR A 233 0.31 16.42 -24.45
N LYS A 234 1.39 15.72 -24.78
CA LYS A 234 1.45 14.24 -24.63
C LYS A 234 1.27 13.85 -23.17
N SER A 235 0.50 12.79 -22.92
CA SER A 235 0.26 12.27 -21.56
C SER A 235 1.56 11.85 -20.85
N SER A 236 2.56 11.33 -21.58
CA SER A 236 3.88 11.00 -21.02
C SER A 236 4.61 12.21 -20.43
N VAL A 237 4.51 13.36 -21.09
CA VAL A 237 5.06 14.62 -20.57
C VAL A 237 4.29 15.07 -19.34
N LEU A 238 2.96 15.03 -19.39
CA LEU A 238 2.11 15.47 -18.27
C LEU A 238 2.29 14.61 -17.02
N ILE A 239 2.36 13.28 -17.15
CA ILE A 239 2.57 12.41 -15.98
C ILE A 239 3.95 12.65 -15.37
N ARG A 240 5.00 12.82 -16.19
CA ARG A 240 6.35 13.15 -15.72
C ARG A 240 6.37 14.48 -14.95
N GLU A 241 5.80 15.54 -15.52
CA GLU A 241 5.76 16.86 -14.88
C GLU A 241 4.96 16.85 -13.58
N HIS A 242 3.80 16.19 -13.57
CA HIS A 242 2.96 16.11 -12.39
C HIS A 242 3.64 15.31 -11.27
N SER A 243 4.11 14.11 -11.57
CA SER A 243 4.76 13.25 -10.56
C SER A 243 6.04 13.87 -10.02
N ALA A 244 6.85 14.53 -10.85
CA ALA A 244 8.03 15.25 -10.39
C ALA A 244 7.69 16.35 -9.39
N ARG A 245 6.63 17.11 -9.65
CA ARG A 245 6.19 18.18 -8.76
C ARG A 245 5.63 17.65 -7.43
N VAL A 246 4.84 16.58 -7.47
CA VAL A 246 4.32 15.92 -6.26
C VAL A 246 5.47 15.28 -5.47
N PHE A 247 6.47 14.71 -6.16
CA PHE A 247 7.67 14.17 -5.53
C PHE A 247 8.45 15.23 -4.75
N GLU A 248 8.61 16.43 -5.29
CA GLU A 248 9.26 17.54 -4.57
C GLU A 248 8.47 17.97 -3.32
N ILE A 249 7.12 17.92 -3.35
CA ILE A 249 6.32 18.15 -2.15
C ILE A 249 6.58 17.05 -1.12
N CYS A 250 6.60 15.78 -1.53
CA CYS A 250 6.93 14.66 -0.64
C CYS A 250 8.31 14.81 0.00
N LYS A 251 9.33 15.20 -0.78
CA LYS A 251 10.70 15.44 -0.27
C LYS A 251 10.72 16.53 0.81
N LYS A 252 10.03 17.65 0.60
CA LYS A 252 9.91 18.73 1.60
C LYS A 252 9.25 18.25 2.89
N LEU A 253 8.29 17.35 2.79
CA LEU A 253 7.59 16.77 3.92
C LEU A 253 8.33 15.57 4.56
N GLY A 254 9.46 15.12 3.98
CA GLY A 254 10.19 13.95 4.43
C GLY A 254 9.42 12.63 4.21
N LEU A 255 8.61 12.57 3.15
CA LEU A 255 7.85 11.38 2.76
C LEU A 255 8.59 10.61 1.65
N GLU A 256 8.43 9.29 1.65
CA GLU A 256 8.95 8.35 0.66
C GLU A 256 7.81 7.88 -0.26
N PRO A 257 7.62 8.53 -1.42
CA PRO A 257 6.47 8.26 -2.27
C PRO A 257 6.66 7.04 -3.17
N MET A 258 5.54 6.39 -3.48
CA MET A 258 5.38 5.40 -4.54
C MET A 258 4.09 5.67 -5.32
N ILE A 259 4.03 5.22 -6.57
CA ILE A 259 2.88 5.36 -7.46
C ILE A 259 2.59 4.05 -8.20
N TRP A 260 1.39 3.90 -8.71
CA TRP A 260 1.11 2.89 -9.72
C TRP A 260 1.88 3.20 -11.01
N SER A 261 2.35 2.20 -11.68
CA SER A 261 3.28 2.36 -12.81
C SER A 261 2.64 2.44 -14.19
N ASP A 262 1.35 2.08 -14.30
CA ASP A 262 0.64 1.95 -15.58
C ASP A 262 0.71 3.20 -16.45
N MET A 263 0.58 4.39 -15.87
CA MET A 263 0.63 5.64 -16.62
C MET A 263 1.99 5.88 -17.30
N TYR A 264 3.10 5.45 -16.71
CA TYR A 264 4.41 5.57 -17.34
C TYR A 264 4.58 4.61 -18.52
N ILE A 265 3.94 3.46 -18.49
CA ILE A 265 4.01 2.48 -19.57
C ILE A 265 3.03 2.85 -20.69
N THR A 266 1.75 3.00 -20.36
CA THR A 266 0.71 3.31 -21.35
C THR A 266 0.94 4.64 -22.07
N ALA A 267 1.42 5.66 -21.37
CA ALA A 267 1.68 6.97 -21.95
C ALA A 267 2.92 7.00 -22.88
N ASN A 268 3.92 6.15 -22.65
CA ASN A 268 5.09 6.04 -23.52
C ASN A 268 4.85 5.10 -24.69
N THR A 269 4.13 4.00 -24.51
CA THR A 269 3.85 3.03 -25.58
C THR A 269 2.67 3.42 -26.47
N GLY A 270 1.70 4.14 -25.92
CA GLY A 270 0.40 4.39 -26.55
C GLY A 270 -0.48 3.13 -26.63
N GLY A 271 -0.06 2.03 -26.00
CA GLY A 271 -0.73 0.73 -25.96
C GLY A 271 -1.35 0.40 -24.61
N SER A 272 -1.70 -0.86 -24.41
CA SER A 272 -2.16 -1.34 -23.11
C SER A 272 -1.00 -1.52 -22.12
N TYR A 273 -1.30 -1.61 -20.84
CA TYR A 273 -0.31 -1.69 -19.77
C TYR A 273 0.64 -2.90 -19.91
N TYR A 274 0.13 -4.05 -20.35
CA TYR A 274 0.93 -5.29 -20.49
C TYR A 274 1.49 -5.49 -21.91
N ASP A 275 1.16 -4.60 -22.85
CA ASP A 275 1.52 -4.72 -24.25
C ASP A 275 2.89 -4.07 -24.54
N VAL A 276 3.92 -4.64 -23.94
CA VAL A 276 5.32 -4.27 -24.17
C VAL A 276 6.06 -5.44 -24.79
N ALA A 277 7.00 -5.18 -25.70
CA ALA A 277 7.84 -6.21 -26.31
C ALA A 277 8.82 -6.81 -25.28
N ASP A 278 9.29 -8.04 -25.54
CA ASP A 278 10.20 -8.73 -24.61
C ASP A 278 11.56 -8.05 -24.47
N ASP A 279 11.98 -7.35 -25.53
CA ASP A 279 13.23 -6.59 -25.64
C ASP A 279 13.04 -5.08 -25.50
N THR A 280 11.93 -4.64 -24.87
CA THR A 280 11.64 -3.21 -24.69
C THR A 280 12.81 -2.48 -24.03
N ASP A 281 13.34 -1.47 -24.73
CA ASP A 281 14.30 -0.50 -24.23
C ASP A 281 13.57 0.81 -23.86
N CYS A 282 13.69 1.20 -22.59
CA CYS A 282 13.06 2.40 -22.07
C CYS A 282 14.01 3.63 -22.10
N SER A 283 15.12 3.60 -22.86
CA SER A 283 16.10 4.71 -22.87
C SER A 283 15.50 6.04 -23.31
N ASP A 284 14.61 6.01 -24.31
CA ASP A 284 13.96 7.20 -24.89
C ASP A 284 12.60 7.54 -24.23
N TRP A 285 12.21 6.84 -23.17
CA TRP A 285 10.95 7.10 -22.50
C TRP A 285 11.03 8.31 -21.58
N GLU A 286 9.91 8.98 -21.41
CA GLU A 286 9.71 9.91 -20.29
C GLU A 286 9.67 9.09 -18.99
N LYS A 287 10.62 9.35 -18.08
CA LYS A 287 10.82 8.55 -16.86
C LYS A 287 10.47 9.32 -15.61
N PRO A 288 10.06 8.63 -14.53
CA PRO A 288 9.95 9.24 -13.19
C PRO A 288 11.33 9.59 -12.62
N ASP A 289 11.34 10.30 -11.50
CA ASP A 289 12.53 10.38 -10.66
C ASP A 289 12.91 8.93 -10.22
N PRO A 290 14.18 8.51 -10.33
CA PRO A 290 14.60 7.14 -10.02
C PRO A 290 14.36 6.73 -8.56
N GLU A 291 14.19 7.68 -7.65
CA GLU A 291 13.87 7.42 -6.25
C GLU A 291 12.35 7.30 -5.97
N LEU A 292 11.51 7.63 -6.96
CA LEU A 292 10.06 7.39 -6.88
C LEU A 292 9.78 5.90 -7.02
N GLY A 293 9.16 5.29 -6.02
CA GLY A 293 8.77 3.88 -6.07
C GLY A 293 7.72 3.63 -7.15
N LEU A 294 7.94 2.62 -7.99
CA LEU A 294 6.96 2.15 -8.96
C LEU A 294 6.32 0.86 -8.50
N VAL A 295 5.00 0.86 -8.41
CA VAL A 295 4.20 -0.31 -8.04
C VAL A 295 3.62 -0.93 -9.30
N TYR A 296 4.19 -2.07 -9.69
CA TYR A 296 3.67 -2.91 -10.75
C TYR A 296 2.48 -3.69 -10.22
N TRP A 297 1.30 -3.49 -10.80
CA TRP A 297 0.10 -4.23 -10.44
C TRP A 297 -0.29 -5.19 -11.55
N ASP A 298 -0.59 -6.43 -11.19
CA ASP A 298 -1.10 -7.44 -12.11
C ASP A 298 -2.01 -8.43 -11.37
N TYR A 299 -3.25 -8.49 -11.82
CA TYR A 299 -4.30 -9.33 -11.26
C TYR A 299 -4.90 -10.26 -12.34
N TYR A 300 -4.36 -10.27 -13.55
CA TYR A 300 -5.02 -10.82 -14.73
C TYR A 300 -4.21 -11.89 -15.43
N ASN A 301 -2.88 -11.79 -15.42
CA ASN A 301 -2.01 -12.68 -16.16
C ASN A 301 -1.68 -13.92 -15.34
N PRO A 302 -1.82 -15.15 -15.91
CA PRO A 302 -1.39 -16.37 -15.26
C PRO A 302 0.07 -16.75 -15.58
N ASP A 303 0.69 -16.11 -16.60
CA ASP A 303 1.96 -16.54 -17.16
C ASP A 303 3.14 -15.82 -16.48
N GLN A 304 4.07 -16.60 -15.93
CA GLN A 304 5.27 -16.08 -15.25
C GLN A 304 6.12 -15.19 -16.17
N GLU A 305 6.22 -15.53 -17.46
CA GLU A 305 7.01 -14.78 -18.43
C GLU A 305 6.55 -13.30 -18.57
N ILE A 306 5.24 -13.05 -18.42
CA ILE A 306 4.69 -11.68 -18.43
C ILE A 306 5.19 -10.91 -17.21
N TYR A 307 5.15 -11.51 -16.02
CA TYR A 307 5.66 -10.88 -14.80
C TYR A 307 7.15 -10.57 -14.90
N GLU A 308 7.95 -11.51 -15.38
CA GLU A 308 9.40 -11.30 -15.55
C GLU A 308 9.71 -10.18 -16.54
N LYS A 309 8.99 -10.14 -17.66
CA LYS A 309 9.09 -9.06 -18.66
C LYS A 309 8.75 -7.71 -18.03
N MET A 310 7.60 -7.63 -17.39
CA MET A 310 7.14 -6.38 -16.78
C MET A 310 8.08 -5.90 -15.67
N ILE A 311 8.61 -6.79 -14.84
CA ILE A 311 9.61 -6.44 -13.83
C ILE A 311 10.87 -5.85 -14.48
N ARG A 312 11.38 -6.46 -15.57
CA ARG A 312 12.55 -5.92 -16.32
C ARG A 312 12.29 -4.52 -16.85
N VAL A 313 11.09 -4.25 -17.35
CA VAL A 313 10.71 -2.89 -17.81
C VAL A 313 10.69 -1.90 -16.64
N HIS A 314 10.08 -2.27 -15.52
CA HIS A 314 10.03 -1.40 -14.33
C HIS A 314 11.42 -1.08 -13.77
N GLN A 315 12.34 -2.04 -13.78
CA GLN A 315 13.73 -1.85 -13.33
C GLN A 315 14.51 -0.86 -14.21
N GLN A 316 14.09 -0.62 -15.46
CA GLN A 316 14.66 0.44 -16.30
C GLN A 316 14.09 1.83 -15.99
N LEU A 317 12.96 1.91 -15.28
CA LEU A 317 12.25 3.15 -14.96
C LEU A 317 12.52 3.65 -13.55
N SER A 318 12.74 2.77 -12.58
CA SER A 318 12.95 3.14 -11.18
C SER A 318 13.89 2.18 -10.46
N ASN A 319 14.59 2.70 -9.45
CA ASN A 319 15.41 1.92 -8.53
C ASN A 319 14.57 1.16 -7.48
N LYS A 320 13.29 1.51 -7.31
CA LYS A 320 12.37 0.98 -6.30
C LYS A 320 11.15 0.38 -6.98
N VAL A 321 11.19 -0.91 -7.26
CA VAL A 321 10.07 -1.64 -7.86
C VAL A 321 9.36 -2.48 -6.80
N ILE A 322 8.04 -2.35 -6.73
CA ILE A 322 7.17 -3.09 -5.82
C ILE A 322 6.17 -3.86 -6.69
N PHE A 323 5.93 -5.13 -6.37
CA PHE A 323 4.93 -5.94 -7.05
C PHE A 323 3.62 -6.00 -6.22
N ALA A 324 2.50 -5.77 -6.89
CA ALA A 324 1.15 -5.90 -6.34
C ALA A 324 0.36 -6.90 -7.18
N GLY A 325 0.27 -8.12 -6.68
CA GLY A 325 -0.64 -9.14 -7.19
C GLY A 325 -1.93 -9.18 -6.40
N GLY A 326 -2.80 -10.15 -6.67
CA GLY A 326 -3.79 -10.49 -5.70
C GLY A 326 -5.23 -10.72 -6.07
N SER A 327 -6.03 -10.84 -5.04
CA SER A 327 -7.47 -11.02 -5.08
C SER A 327 -8.18 -9.69 -5.07
N TRP A 328 -9.06 -9.45 -6.02
CA TRP A 328 -9.79 -8.19 -6.10
C TRP A 328 -11.18 -8.29 -5.48
N ILE A 329 -11.47 -7.31 -4.63
CA ILE A 329 -12.76 -7.15 -3.98
C ILE A 329 -13.48 -5.84 -4.37
N TRP A 330 -12.85 -5.02 -5.19
CA TRP A 330 -13.36 -3.69 -5.55
C TRP A 330 -14.50 -3.70 -6.58
N ASN A 331 -14.74 -4.83 -7.27
CA ASN A 331 -15.81 -4.98 -8.27
C ASN A 331 -17.17 -5.42 -7.70
N GLY A 332 -17.39 -5.26 -6.40
CA GLY A 332 -18.62 -5.63 -5.74
C GLY A 332 -18.40 -6.43 -4.45
N ILE A 333 -19.49 -6.92 -3.87
CA ILE A 333 -19.49 -7.66 -2.61
C ILE A 333 -18.98 -9.10 -2.74
N SER A 334 -18.86 -9.61 -3.95
CA SER A 334 -18.33 -10.95 -4.23
C SER A 334 -16.94 -10.83 -4.81
N PRO A 335 -15.88 -11.14 -4.05
CA PRO A 335 -14.52 -11.11 -4.56
C PRO A 335 -14.31 -12.15 -5.65
N ASN A 336 -13.44 -11.83 -6.61
CA ASN A 336 -13.04 -12.76 -7.66
C ASN A 336 -11.68 -13.38 -7.33
N TYR A 337 -11.67 -14.69 -7.07
CA TYR A 337 -10.46 -15.46 -6.77
C TYR A 337 -10.00 -16.34 -7.93
N SER A 338 -10.62 -16.25 -9.10
CA SER A 338 -10.37 -17.18 -10.20
C SER A 338 -8.97 -17.11 -10.78
N LYS A 339 -8.22 -16.05 -10.45
CA LYS A 339 -6.84 -15.81 -10.94
C LYS A 339 -5.84 -15.52 -9.81
N THR A 340 -6.18 -15.93 -8.60
CA THR A 340 -5.35 -15.71 -7.41
C THR A 340 -4.56 -16.96 -7.08
#